data_6b9d490c9556841f6d71f96c7ac0a18f
#
_entry.id   6b9d490c9556841f6d71f96c7ac0a18f
#
_cell.length_a   1.000
_cell.length_b   1.000
_cell.length_c   1.000
_cell.angle_alpha   90.00
_cell.angle_beta   90.00
_cell.angle_gamma   90.00
#
_symmetry.space_group_name_H-M   'P 1'
#
loop_
_entity.id
_entity.type
_entity.pdbx_description
1 polymer ?
#
loop_
_entity_poly.entity_id
_entity_poly.type
_entity_poly.pdbx_seq_one_letter_code
_entity_poly.pdbx_strand_id
1 'polypeptide(L)'
;MFSLVPDFNIKEWERSLIEIEALDFDIAVCSHNHLHNGKALDGCTKTHVVEERTYIQDLRKAIFAEFKKGTPASEVSTAVKLPQYAHWDMYEQWLPLNAQRLLLDIWMGPYPWVPEQ
;
A
#
# COMPACT_ATOMS: atom_id res chain seq x y z
N MET A 1 -4.50 -0.52 -8.85
CA MET A 1 -3.84 -0.15 -7.57
C MET A 1 -4.84 -0.32 -6.44
N PHE A 2 -4.41 -0.76 -5.28
CA PHE A 2 -5.26 -0.82 -4.10
C PHE A 2 -5.20 0.50 -3.31
N SER A 3 -6.23 0.75 -2.50
CA SER A 3 -6.36 1.97 -1.71
C SER A 3 -5.99 1.74 -0.25
N LEU A 4 -5.18 2.62 0.32
CA LEU A 4 -4.85 2.67 1.74
C LEU A 4 -5.77 3.62 2.53
N VAL A 5 -6.77 4.20 1.86
CA VAL A 5 -7.63 5.25 2.45
C VAL A 5 -8.58 4.76 3.56
N PRO A 6 -9.08 3.52 3.60
CA PRO A 6 -9.94 3.09 4.69
C PRO A 6 -9.21 2.94 6.02
N ASP A 7 -9.99 2.91 7.08
CA ASP A 7 -9.62 2.91 8.48
C ASP A 7 -8.94 1.63 8.94
N PHE A 8 -7.66 1.46 8.66
CA PHE A 8 -6.89 0.36 9.21
C PHE A 8 -5.46 0.76 9.54
N ASN A 9 -4.84 -0.03 10.39
CA ASN A 9 -3.48 0.15 10.80
C ASN A 9 -2.53 -0.39 9.72
N ILE A 10 -1.78 0.50 9.07
CA ILE A 10 -0.88 0.14 7.96
C ILE A 10 0.24 -0.79 8.41
N LYS A 11 0.76 -0.65 9.64
CA LYS A 11 1.78 -1.56 10.18
C LYS A 11 1.24 -2.97 10.37
N GLU A 12 0.01 -3.09 10.87
CA GLU A 12 -0.64 -4.38 11.04
C GLU A 12 -0.97 -5.02 9.68
N TRP A 13 -1.34 -4.22 8.70
CA TRP A 13 -1.54 -4.72 7.35
C TRP A 13 -0.23 -5.27 6.76
N GLU A 14 0.85 -4.51 6.82
CA GLU A 14 2.17 -4.98 6.38
C GLU A 14 2.58 -6.27 7.09
N ARG A 15 2.37 -6.35 8.43
CA ARG A 15 2.63 -7.56 9.20
C ARG A 15 1.78 -8.73 8.72
N SER A 16 0.49 -8.52 8.49
CA SER A 16 -0.42 -9.55 7.97
C SER A 16 0.01 -10.06 6.61
N LEU A 17 0.48 -9.18 5.72
CA LEU A 17 1.00 -9.59 4.42
C LEU A 17 2.26 -10.45 4.55
N ILE A 18 3.15 -10.14 5.50
CA ILE A 18 4.33 -10.95 5.79
C ILE A 18 3.92 -12.34 6.32
N GLU A 19 2.94 -12.40 7.21
CA GLU A 19 2.41 -13.66 7.75
C GLU A 19 1.74 -14.50 6.64
N ILE A 20 0.95 -13.87 5.76
CA ILE A 20 0.32 -14.52 4.61
C ILE A 20 1.37 -15.06 3.64
N GLU A 21 2.42 -14.27 3.35
CA GLU A 21 3.53 -14.67 2.48
C GLU A 21 4.24 -15.93 3.01
N ALA A 22 4.33 -16.08 4.34
CA ALA A 22 4.96 -17.23 4.98
C ALA A 22 4.11 -18.52 4.94
N LEU A 23 2.82 -18.42 4.60
CA LEU A 23 1.96 -19.60 4.46
C LEU A 23 2.34 -20.40 3.21
N ASP A 24 2.12 -21.72 3.27
CA ASP A 24 2.30 -22.61 2.13
C ASP A 24 1.02 -22.65 1.30
N PHE A 25 0.98 -21.88 0.20
CA PHE A 25 -0.13 -21.85 -0.74
C PHE A 25 0.36 -21.43 -2.14
N ASP A 26 -0.37 -21.87 -3.15
CA ASP A 26 -0.13 -21.48 -4.55
C ASP A 26 -1.12 -20.43 -5.04
N ILE A 27 -2.36 -20.50 -4.59
CA ILE A 27 -3.47 -19.64 -5.02
C ILE A 27 -4.15 -19.01 -3.81
N ALA A 28 -4.41 -17.72 -3.89
CA ALA A 28 -5.23 -16.98 -2.94
C ALA A 28 -6.51 -16.47 -3.60
N VAL A 29 -7.58 -16.38 -2.83
CA VAL A 29 -8.82 -15.72 -3.29
C VAL A 29 -8.76 -14.27 -2.83
N CYS A 30 -8.61 -13.36 -3.77
CA CYS A 30 -8.60 -11.93 -3.52
C CYS A 30 -10.01 -11.36 -3.45
N SER A 31 -10.25 -10.39 -2.58
CA SER A 31 -11.53 -9.70 -2.47
C SER A 31 -11.88 -8.88 -3.72
N HIS A 32 -10.88 -8.44 -4.47
CA HIS A 32 -11.01 -7.76 -5.75
C HIS A 32 -10.26 -8.54 -6.82
N ASN A 33 -10.93 -8.83 -7.93
CA ASN A 33 -10.30 -9.52 -9.04
C ASN A 33 -9.30 -8.61 -9.75
N HIS A 34 -8.13 -9.16 -10.03
CA HIS A 34 -7.22 -8.52 -10.97
C HIS A 34 -7.74 -8.69 -12.39
N LEU A 35 -7.75 -7.61 -13.14
CA LEU A 35 -8.01 -7.63 -14.57
C LEU A 35 -6.68 -7.53 -15.32
N HIS A 36 -6.47 -8.44 -16.26
CA HIS A 36 -5.42 -8.33 -17.23
C HIS A 36 -6.03 -8.28 -18.63
N ASN A 37 -5.82 -7.19 -19.35
CA ASN A 37 -6.43 -6.94 -20.66
C ASN A 37 -7.97 -7.10 -20.65
N GLY A 38 -8.63 -6.61 -19.59
CA GLY A 38 -10.09 -6.67 -19.43
C GLY A 38 -10.64 -8.05 -19.07
N LYS A 39 -9.78 -9.04 -18.81
CA LYS A 39 -10.19 -10.38 -18.34
C LYS A 39 -9.84 -10.55 -16.87
N ALA A 40 -10.77 -11.10 -16.10
CA ALA A 40 -10.49 -11.49 -14.72
C ALA A 40 -9.45 -12.60 -14.70
N LEU A 41 -8.43 -12.46 -13.83
CA LEU A 41 -7.50 -13.53 -13.54
C LEU A 41 -8.14 -14.55 -12.59
N ASP A 42 -7.79 -15.81 -12.75
CA ASP A 42 -8.31 -16.92 -11.92
C ASP A 42 -7.67 -16.98 -10.53
N GLY A 43 -7.71 -15.85 -9.83
CA GLY A 43 -7.20 -15.74 -8.47
C GLY A 43 -5.90 -14.94 -8.37
N CYS A 44 -5.44 -14.77 -7.13
CA CYS A 44 -4.17 -14.15 -6.79
C CYS A 44 -3.13 -15.22 -6.47
N THR A 45 -1.89 -14.89 -6.70
CA THR A 45 -0.74 -15.72 -6.31
C THR A 45 0.02 -15.07 -5.16
N LYS A 46 0.95 -15.80 -4.59
CA LYS A 46 1.88 -15.25 -3.58
C LYS A 46 2.63 -14.02 -4.11
N THR A 47 2.91 -13.95 -5.41
CA THR A 47 3.54 -12.78 -6.04
C THR A 47 2.74 -11.49 -5.80
N HIS A 48 1.41 -11.53 -5.89
CA HIS A 48 0.56 -10.36 -5.65
C HIS A 48 0.64 -9.89 -4.18
N VAL A 49 0.73 -10.83 -3.23
CA VAL A 49 0.93 -10.51 -1.81
C VAL A 49 2.27 -9.81 -1.58
N VAL A 50 3.33 -10.31 -2.21
CA VAL A 50 4.67 -9.71 -2.16
C VAL A 50 4.67 -8.31 -2.80
N GLU A 51 4.02 -8.14 -3.94
CA GLU A 51 3.91 -6.85 -4.63
C GLU A 51 3.19 -5.81 -3.77
N GLU A 52 2.08 -6.18 -3.13
CA GLU A 52 1.33 -5.31 -2.24
C GLU A 52 2.18 -4.85 -1.05
N ARG A 53 2.85 -5.78 -0.38
CA ARG A 53 3.78 -5.48 0.72
C ARG A 53 4.93 -4.58 0.26
N THR A 54 5.53 -4.89 -0.88
CA THR A 54 6.64 -4.11 -1.44
C THR A 54 6.20 -2.69 -1.77
N TYR A 55 5.00 -2.52 -2.33
CA TYR A 55 4.44 -1.20 -2.60
C TYR A 55 4.32 -0.35 -1.33
N ILE A 56 3.81 -0.90 -0.23
CA ILE A 56 3.70 -0.17 1.06
C ILE A 56 5.10 0.28 1.54
N GLN A 57 6.09 -0.59 1.43
CA GLN A 57 7.47 -0.29 1.82
C GLN A 57 8.10 0.78 0.94
N ASP A 58 7.90 0.70 -0.37
CA ASP A 58 8.43 1.67 -1.34
C ASP A 58 7.77 3.04 -1.18
N LEU A 59 6.46 3.06 -0.91
CA LEU A 59 5.73 4.29 -0.62
C LEU A 59 6.30 4.97 0.63
N ARG A 60 6.54 4.22 1.69
CA ARG A 60 7.17 4.74 2.92
C ARG A 60 8.56 5.32 2.64
N LYS A 61 9.40 4.61 1.89
CA LYS A 61 10.73 5.09 1.50
C LYS A 61 10.65 6.38 0.69
N ALA A 62 9.73 6.46 -0.27
CA ALA A 62 9.54 7.64 -1.12
C ALA A 62 9.10 8.85 -0.29
N ILE A 63 8.19 8.68 0.67
CA ILE A 63 7.77 9.74 1.59
C ILE A 63 8.97 10.25 2.40
N PHE A 64 9.76 9.36 2.99
CA PHE A 64 10.95 9.77 3.74
C PHE A 64 12.01 10.43 2.85
N ALA A 65 12.11 10.04 1.59
CA ALA A 65 13.00 10.69 0.64
C ALA A 65 12.58 12.15 0.37
N GLU A 66 11.27 12.40 0.24
CA GLU A 66 10.76 13.77 0.10
C GLU A 66 11.03 14.63 1.33
N PHE A 67 10.85 14.09 2.54
CA PHE A 67 11.24 14.81 3.77
C PHE A 67 12.72 15.16 3.81
N LYS A 68 13.60 14.24 3.40
CA LYS A 68 15.04 14.49 3.34
C LYS A 68 15.43 15.59 2.33
N LYS A 69 14.64 15.77 1.27
CA LYS A 69 14.81 16.87 0.30
C LYS A 69 14.33 18.20 0.85
N GLY A 70 13.58 18.21 1.95
CA GLY A 70 12.97 19.41 2.52
C GLY A 70 11.60 19.74 1.91
N THR A 71 10.94 18.80 1.24
CA THR A 71 9.59 18.99 0.71
C THR A 71 8.63 19.29 1.87
N PRO A 72 7.83 20.38 1.82
CA PRO A 72 6.85 20.67 2.85
C PRO A 72 5.86 19.53 3.02
N ALA A 73 5.48 19.23 4.26
CA ALA A 73 4.59 18.10 4.56
C ALA A 73 3.26 18.13 3.80
N SER A 74 2.73 19.35 3.56
CA SER A 74 1.51 19.55 2.75
C SER A 74 1.66 19.19 1.27
N GLU A 75 2.89 19.08 0.77
CA GLU A 75 3.19 18.81 -0.63
C GLU A 75 3.71 17.38 -0.86
N VAL A 76 4.15 16.70 0.19
CA VAL A 76 4.76 15.36 0.07
C VAL A 76 3.85 14.38 -0.65
N SER A 77 2.54 14.36 -0.36
CA SER A 77 1.60 13.41 -0.97
C SER A 77 1.50 13.55 -2.49
N THR A 78 1.68 14.76 -3.01
CA THR A 78 1.66 15.05 -4.46
C THR A 78 3.03 14.96 -5.11
N ALA A 79 4.09 15.16 -4.33
CA ALA A 79 5.47 15.08 -4.79
C ALA A 79 5.95 13.63 -4.98
N VAL A 80 5.45 12.71 -4.17
CA VAL A 80 5.82 11.29 -4.23
C VAL A 80 5.49 10.69 -5.59
N LYS A 81 6.47 9.99 -6.17
CA LYS A 81 6.33 9.23 -7.42
C LYS A 81 6.91 7.84 -7.25
N LEU A 82 6.20 6.85 -7.78
CA LEU A 82 6.59 5.45 -7.80
C LEU A 82 6.44 4.90 -9.23
N PRO A 83 7.31 5.30 -10.16
CA PRO A 83 7.14 4.99 -11.59
C PRO A 83 7.11 3.50 -11.90
N GLN A 84 7.69 2.66 -11.06
CA GLN A 84 7.64 1.20 -11.19
C GLN A 84 6.21 0.63 -11.09
N TYR A 85 5.27 1.38 -10.49
CA TYR A 85 3.85 1.00 -10.35
C TYR A 85 2.92 1.80 -11.28
N ALA A 86 3.47 2.63 -12.19
CA ALA A 86 2.68 3.49 -13.07
C ALA A 86 1.76 2.71 -14.04
N HIS A 87 2.05 1.42 -14.24
CA HIS A 87 1.22 0.52 -15.04
C HIS A 87 -0.01 -0.04 -14.30
N TRP A 88 -0.11 0.21 -13.00
CA TRP A 88 -1.26 -0.23 -12.21
C TRP A 88 -2.47 0.67 -12.47
N ASP A 89 -3.65 0.06 -12.58
CA ASP A 89 -4.90 0.79 -12.71
C ASP A 89 -5.09 1.77 -11.56
N MET A 90 -5.60 2.95 -11.86
CA MET A 90 -5.85 4.03 -10.89
C MET A 90 -4.60 4.58 -10.19
N TYR A 91 -3.40 4.36 -10.74
CA TYR A 91 -2.14 4.82 -10.14
C TYR A 91 -2.15 6.33 -9.83
N GLU A 92 -2.52 7.16 -10.81
CA GLU A 92 -2.51 8.61 -10.67
C GLU A 92 -3.52 9.10 -9.60
N GLN A 93 -4.64 8.41 -9.45
CA GLN A 93 -5.69 8.77 -8.51
C GLN A 93 -5.36 8.30 -7.08
N TRP A 94 -4.87 7.08 -6.93
CA TRP A 94 -4.69 6.46 -5.61
C TRP A 94 -3.34 6.75 -4.97
N LEU A 95 -2.29 6.97 -5.74
CA LEU A 95 -0.96 7.21 -5.16
C LEU A 95 -0.93 8.41 -4.21
N PRO A 96 -1.46 9.61 -4.56
CA PRO A 96 -1.47 10.74 -3.63
C PRO A 96 -2.30 10.46 -2.37
N LEU A 97 -3.43 9.77 -2.49
CA LEU A 97 -4.28 9.44 -1.35
C LEU A 97 -3.61 8.41 -0.43
N ASN A 98 -2.96 7.41 -1.01
CA ASN A 98 -2.19 6.42 -0.26
C ASN A 98 -1.01 7.07 0.47
N ALA A 99 -0.31 7.99 -0.18
CA ALA A 99 0.77 8.76 0.44
C ALA A 99 0.25 9.62 1.59
N GLN A 100 -0.88 10.30 1.42
CA GLN A 100 -1.52 11.07 2.48
C GLN A 100 -1.91 10.19 3.67
N ARG A 101 -2.49 9.01 3.41
CA ARG A 101 -2.86 8.07 4.47
C ARG A 101 -1.64 7.61 5.27
N LEU A 102 -0.55 7.30 4.60
CA LEU A 102 0.68 6.87 5.26
C LEU A 102 1.36 8.02 6.02
N LEU A 103 1.27 9.25 5.52
CA LEU A 103 1.73 10.44 6.24
C LEU A 103 1.00 10.62 7.57
N LEU A 104 -0.31 10.39 7.61
CA LEU A 104 -1.08 10.44 8.85
C LEU A 104 -0.60 9.40 9.86
N ASP A 105 -0.31 8.18 9.44
CA ASP A 105 0.27 7.15 10.32
C ASP A 105 1.65 7.55 10.86
N ILE A 106 2.49 8.18 10.03
CA ILE A 106 3.81 8.64 10.44
C ILE A 106 3.70 9.77 11.47
N TRP A 107 2.76 10.69 11.31
CA TRP A 107 2.60 11.86 12.17
C TRP A 107 1.84 11.59 13.45
N MET A 108 0.75 10.83 13.36
CA MET A 108 -0.16 10.58 14.46
C MET A 108 0.14 9.28 15.20
N GLY A 109 1.05 8.48 14.65
CA GLY A 109 1.29 7.12 15.11
C GLY A 109 0.19 6.14 14.65
N PRO A 110 0.36 4.86 14.97
CA PRO A 110 -0.67 3.87 14.67
C PRO A 110 -1.95 4.28 15.39
N TYR A 111 -3.07 4.17 14.69
CA TYR A 111 -4.38 4.47 15.23
C TYR A 111 -4.57 3.72 16.55
N PRO A 112 -4.89 4.40 17.66
CA PRO A 112 -4.89 3.76 18.99
C PRO A 112 -6.08 2.82 19.21
N TRP A 113 -6.76 2.42 18.17
CA TRP A 113 -7.92 1.53 18.26
C TRP A 113 -7.50 0.06 18.28
N VAL A 114 -6.85 -0.33 19.36
CA VAL A 114 -6.95 -1.71 19.83
C VAL A 114 -7.98 -1.66 20.95
N PRO A 115 -9.13 -2.35 20.86
CA PRO A 115 -9.97 -2.55 22.02
C PRO A 115 -9.09 -3.14 23.12
N GLU A 116 -9.02 -2.50 24.26
CA GLU A 116 -8.42 -3.12 25.45
C GLU A 116 -9.14 -4.45 25.66
N GLN A 117 -8.42 -5.52 25.50
CA GLN A 117 -8.90 -6.85 25.87
C GLN A 117 -8.85 -7.01 27.38
#